data_0b41ad9281f2f761ebe3537db906df98
#
_entry.id   0b41ad9281f2f761ebe3537db906df98
#
_cell.length_a   1.000
_cell.length_b   1.000
_cell.length_c   1.000
_cell.angle_alpha   90.00
_cell.angle_beta   90.00
_cell.angle_gamma   90.00
#
_symmetry.space_group_name_H-M   'P 1'
#
loop_
_entity.id
_entity.type
_entity.pdbx_description
1 polymer ?
#
loop_
_entity_poly.entity_id
_entity_poly.type
_entity_poly.pdbx_seq_one_letter_code
_entity_poly.pdbx_strand_id
1 'polypeptide(L)'
;KKAQQKIEELQSFIRRFSANKSKSRQATSRRKLLDKLTVEELPAPSRRYPWVGFKANREPGKDRLFVTDLCKSVDGVPVLKNVSFIMGKEDKIALISRNELAVTLLFKLLMGEEEPDSGNIKWGVSTTQGYMPRDISAYFEGCELSIMDWMRQFSEDKRESYLRTFLGRMLFSGDEVYKPVNVLSGGERVRCMISKL
;
A
#
# COMPACT_ATOMS: atom_id res chain seq x y z
N LYS A 1 -26.50 5.86 8.38
CA LYS A 1 -27.57 6.39 7.49
C LYS A 1 -28.88 6.65 8.26
N LYS A 2 -29.51 5.67 8.95
CA LYS A 2 -30.80 5.88 9.68
C LYS A 2 -30.71 6.93 10.80
N ALA A 3 -29.60 6.97 11.56
CA ALA A 3 -29.40 7.96 12.62
C ALA A 3 -29.25 9.38 12.05
N GLN A 4 -28.50 9.56 10.99
CA GLN A 4 -28.34 10.84 10.30
C GLN A 4 -29.65 11.39 9.74
N GLN A 5 -30.45 10.55 9.08
CA GLN A 5 -31.79 10.93 8.62
C GLN A 5 -32.68 11.41 9.77
N LYS A 6 -32.64 10.71 10.91
CA LYS A 6 -33.37 11.10 12.11
C LYS A 6 -32.93 12.45 12.69
N ILE A 7 -31.62 12.72 12.65
CA ILE A 7 -31.05 14.01 13.08
C ILE A 7 -31.51 15.14 12.14
N GLU A 8 -31.51 14.93 10.84
CA GLU A 8 -31.96 15.91 9.85
C GLU A 8 -33.46 16.23 10.00
N GLU A 9 -34.29 15.19 10.21
CA GLU A 9 -35.71 15.37 10.47
C GLU A 9 -35.97 16.20 11.74
N LEU A 10 -35.26 15.90 12.82
CA LEU A 10 -35.38 16.64 14.08
C LEU A 10 -34.91 18.08 13.93
N GLN A 11 -33.78 18.32 13.25
CA GLN A 11 -33.29 19.67 12.97
C GLN A 11 -34.28 20.46 12.12
N SER A 12 -34.83 19.86 11.07
CA SER A 12 -35.82 20.53 10.20
C SER A 12 -37.06 20.92 10.95
N PHE A 13 -37.55 20.03 11.84
CA PHE A 13 -38.69 20.32 12.69
C PHE A 13 -38.42 21.46 13.67
N ILE A 14 -37.28 21.42 14.37
CA ILE A 14 -36.89 22.46 15.31
C ILE A 14 -36.80 23.82 14.59
N ARG A 15 -36.23 23.87 13.40
CA ARG A 15 -36.09 25.09 12.60
C ARG A 15 -37.47 25.68 12.21
N ARG A 16 -38.43 24.83 11.84
CA ARG A 16 -39.77 25.27 11.43
C ARG A 16 -40.61 25.79 12.59
N PHE A 17 -40.45 25.22 13.79
CA PHE A 17 -41.39 25.45 14.89
C PHE A 17 -40.76 26.11 16.12
N SER A 18 -39.50 26.50 16.08
CA SER A 18 -38.81 27.19 17.18
C SER A 18 -39.48 28.49 17.62
N ALA A 19 -40.07 29.23 16.68
CA ALA A 19 -40.74 30.52 16.94
C ALA A 19 -42.25 30.37 17.23
N ASN A 20 -42.82 29.15 17.17
CA ASN A 20 -44.25 28.94 17.34
C ASN A 20 -44.58 28.64 18.80
N LYS A 21 -45.29 29.58 19.47
CA LYS A 21 -45.61 29.52 20.89
C LYS A 21 -46.42 28.28 21.32
N SER A 22 -47.32 27.77 20.45
CA SER A 22 -48.13 26.56 20.70
C SER A 22 -47.34 25.25 20.58
N LYS A 23 -46.23 25.23 19.79
CA LYS A 23 -45.38 24.05 19.53
C LYS A 23 -44.02 24.12 20.25
N SER A 24 -43.80 25.16 21.03
CA SER A 24 -42.55 25.39 21.75
C SER A 24 -42.13 24.22 22.66
N ARG A 25 -43.10 23.62 23.40
CA ARG A 25 -42.83 22.43 24.23
C ARG A 25 -42.38 21.24 23.41
N GLN A 26 -42.99 21.03 22.22
CA GLN A 26 -42.58 19.95 21.32
C GLN A 26 -41.18 20.20 20.68
N ALA A 27 -40.86 21.44 20.34
CA ALA A 27 -39.56 21.82 19.84
C ALA A 27 -38.48 21.61 20.91
N THR A 28 -38.76 21.96 22.16
CA THR A 28 -37.85 21.75 23.30
C THR A 28 -37.63 20.26 23.59
N SER A 29 -38.66 19.43 23.55
CA SER A 29 -38.56 17.98 23.73
C SER A 29 -37.71 17.35 22.62
N ARG A 30 -37.91 17.78 21.37
CA ARG A 30 -37.13 17.29 20.22
C ARG A 30 -35.69 17.80 20.23
N ARG A 31 -35.40 18.98 20.78
CA ARG A 31 -34.04 19.47 21.01
C ARG A 31 -33.30 18.59 22.02
N LYS A 32 -33.94 18.21 23.12
CA LYS A 32 -33.36 17.26 24.08
C LYS A 32 -33.13 15.88 23.47
N LEU A 33 -34.01 15.45 22.55
CA LEU A 33 -33.79 14.20 21.80
C LEU A 33 -32.68 14.32 20.80
N LEU A 34 -32.53 15.46 20.13
CA LEU A 34 -31.40 15.75 19.23
C LEU A 34 -30.09 15.73 19.99
N ASP A 35 -30.03 16.38 21.17
CA ASP A 35 -28.82 16.41 22.02
C ASP A 35 -28.41 15.00 22.50
N LYS A 36 -29.40 14.10 22.72
CA LYS A 36 -29.17 12.69 23.04
C LYS A 36 -28.75 11.85 21.82
N LEU A 37 -29.20 12.26 20.62
CA LEU A 37 -28.93 11.60 19.36
C LEU A 37 -27.74 12.24 18.64
N THR A 38 -27.11 13.30 19.23
CA THR A 38 -25.81 13.74 18.75
C THR A 38 -24.89 12.53 18.85
N VAL A 39 -24.74 11.88 17.73
CA VAL A 39 -23.80 10.79 17.55
C VAL A 39 -22.48 11.40 17.98
N GLU A 40 -21.88 10.89 19.05
CA GLU A 40 -20.46 11.11 19.27
C GLU A 40 -19.82 10.86 17.93
N GLU A 41 -19.31 11.90 17.30
CA GLU A 41 -18.51 11.73 16.09
C GLU A 41 -17.45 10.72 16.48
N LEU A 42 -17.59 9.51 15.94
CA LEU A 42 -16.56 8.48 16.14
C LEU A 42 -15.25 9.19 15.86
N PRO A 43 -14.34 9.26 16.83
CA PRO A 43 -13.08 9.96 16.62
C PRO A 43 -12.52 9.48 15.29
N ALA A 44 -12.19 10.40 14.42
CA ALA A 44 -11.64 10.07 13.10
C ALA A 44 -10.59 8.99 13.30
N PRO A 45 -10.66 7.87 12.57
CA PRO A 45 -9.79 6.73 12.83
C PRO A 45 -8.37 7.23 12.97
N SER A 46 -7.77 7.05 14.13
CA SER A 46 -6.39 7.45 14.43
C SER A 46 -5.36 6.72 13.56
N ARG A 47 -5.83 5.76 12.76
CA ARG A 47 -5.04 5.01 11.80
C ARG A 47 -4.62 5.93 10.66
N ARG A 48 -3.40 6.38 10.70
CA ARG A 48 -2.74 7.01 9.56
C ARG A 48 -2.29 5.93 8.60
N TYR A 49 -2.43 6.19 7.30
CA TYR A 49 -1.96 5.28 6.27
C TYR A 49 -0.67 5.84 5.66
N PRO A 50 0.35 5.00 5.38
CA PRO A 50 1.51 5.45 4.65
C PRO A 50 1.08 5.88 3.24
N TRP A 51 1.67 6.94 2.75
CA TRP A 51 1.45 7.37 1.37
C TRP A 51 2.32 6.52 0.44
N VAL A 52 1.68 5.76 -0.44
CA VAL A 52 2.36 4.97 -1.46
C VAL A 52 1.94 5.52 -2.82
N GLY A 53 2.89 6.06 -3.54
CA GLY A 53 2.66 6.60 -4.88
C GLY A 53 3.86 6.30 -5.76
N PHE A 54 3.64 5.44 -6.76
CA PHE A 54 4.63 5.16 -7.77
C PHE A 54 4.46 6.11 -8.94
N LYS A 55 5.55 6.76 -9.33
CA LYS A 55 5.59 7.62 -10.51
C LYS A 55 6.57 7.03 -11.51
N ALA A 56 6.09 6.71 -12.68
CA ALA A 56 6.95 6.24 -13.75
C ALA A 56 7.90 7.36 -14.20
N ASN A 57 9.18 7.08 -14.30
CA ASN A 57 10.18 8.01 -14.83
C ASN A 57 9.97 8.27 -16.33
N ARG A 58 9.45 7.26 -17.03
CA ARG A 58 9.10 7.32 -18.44
C ARG A 58 7.76 6.62 -18.67
N GLU A 59 6.94 7.14 -19.57
CA GLU A 59 5.72 6.46 -19.97
C GLU A 59 6.05 5.11 -20.62
N PRO A 60 5.61 3.99 -20.04
CA PRO A 60 5.90 2.67 -20.60
C PRO A 60 5.05 2.45 -21.86
N GLY A 61 5.58 1.65 -22.79
CA GLY A 61 4.87 1.22 -23.98
C GLY A 61 3.58 0.43 -23.68
N LYS A 62 2.88 0.04 -24.76
CA LYS A 62 1.60 -0.68 -24.69
C LYS A 62 1.76 -2.01 -23.95
N ASP A 63 2.73 -2.80 -24.32
CA ASP A 63 3.00 -4.12 -23.75
C ASP A 63 4.25 -4.05 -22.88
N ARG A 64 4.12 -4.52 -21.65
CA ARG A 64 5.16 -4.38 -20.62
C ARG A 64 5.92 -5.65 -20.34
N LEU A 65 5.26 -6.79 -20.43
CA LEU A 65 5.84 -8.09 -20.13
C LEU A 65 5.19 -9.17 -21.00
N PHE A 66 6.06 -9.98 -21.63
CA PHE A 66 5.68 -11.18 -22.35
C PHE A 66 6.34 -12.37 -21.68
N VAL A 67 5.54 -13.35 -21.29
CA VAL A 67 5.99 -14.63 -20.79
C VAL A 67 5.43 -15.69 -21.72
N THR A 68 6.29 -16.54 -22.26
CA THR A 68 5.92 -17.57 -23.26
C THR A 68 6.48 -18.91 -22.85
N ASP A 69 5.61 -19.89 -22.70
CA ASP A 69 5.90 -21.32 -22.44
C ASP A 69 6.95 -21.55 -21.34
N LEU A 70 6.88 -20.74 -20.29
CA LEU A 70 7.84 -20.75 -19.20
C LEU A 70 7.70 -22.03 -18.38
N CYS A 71 8.80 -22.78 -18.29
CA CYS A 71 8.91 -23.98 -17.48
C CYS A 71 10.06 -23.84 -16.49
N LYS A 72 9.88 -24.38 -15.28
CA LYS A 72 10.94 -24.48 -14.26
C LYS A 72 10.70 -25.69 -13.37
N SER A 73 11.77 -26.44 -13.15
CA SER A 73 11.82 -27.57 -12.21
C SER A 73 12.74 -27.22 -11.05
N VAL A 74 12.48 -27.79 -9.89
CA VAL A 74 13.32 -27.74 -8.69
C VAL A 74 13.54 -29.17 -8.24
N ASP A 75 14.79 -29.58 -8.10
CA ASP A 75 15.19 -30.94 -7.73
C ASP A 75 14.53 -32.03 -8.61
N GLY A 76 14.41 -31.76 -9.92
CA GLY A 76 13.80 -32.65 -10.88
C GLY A 76 12.27 -32.67 -10.85
N VAL A 77 11.63 -31.94 -9.96
CA VAL A 77 10.16 -31.83 -9.87
C VAL A 77 9.70 -30.57 -10.61
N PRO A 78 8.86 -30.68 -11.64
CA PRO A 78 8.37 -29.53 -12.38
C PRO A 78 7.41 -28.68 -11.51
N VAL A 79 7.80 -27.43 -11.28
CA VAL A 79 7.06 -26.45 -10.47
C VAL A 79 6.22 -25.51 -11.34
N LEU A 80 6.81 -25.03 -12.44
CA LEU A 80 6.12 -24.25 -13.46
C LEU A 80 6.05 -25.04 -14.76
N LYS A 81 4.87 -25.08 -15.39
CA LYS A 81 4.62 -25.84 -16.62
C LYS A 81 3.91 -24.96 -17.64
N ASN A 82 4.59 -24.62 -18.72
CA ASN A 82 4.06 -23.88 -19.87
C ASN A 82 3.27 -22.62 -19.46
N VAL A 83 3.83 -21.81 -18.58
CA VAL A 83 3.19 -20.58 -18.14
C VAL A 83 3.36 -19.53 -19.21
N SER A 84 2.25 -19.03 -19.77
CA SER A 84 2.23 -17.98 -20.77
C SER A 84 1.22 -16.91 -20.40
N PHE A 85 1.64 -15.64 -20.44
CA PHE A 85 0.77 -14.49 -20.27
C PHE A 85 1.44 -13.21 -20.79
N ILE A 86 0.62 -12.21 -21.05
CA ILE A 86 1.06 -10.87 -21.45
C ILE A 86 0.49 -9.87 -20.45
N MET A 87 1.29 -8.87 -20.09
CA MET A 87 0.86 -7.77 -19.23
C MET A 87 0.94 -6.45 -19.99
N GLY A 88 -0.17 -5.79 -20.11
CA GLY A 88 -0.31 -4.49 -20.77
C GLY A 88 -0.15 -3.29 -19.83
N LYS A 89 -0.47 -2.10 -20.33
CA LYS A 89 -0.19 -0.81 -19.67
C LYS A 89 -0.88 -0.63 -18.33
N GLU A 90 -2.11 -1.11 -18.16
CA GLU A 90 -2.94 -0.85 -16.97
C GLU A 90 -3.30 -2.13 -16.22
N ASP A 91 -2.72 -3.25 -16.63
CA ASP A 91 -3.04 -4.53 -16.05
C ASP A 91 -2.54 -4.65 -14.60
N LYS A 92 -3.39 -5.26 -13.78
CA LYS A 92 -3.08 -5.69 -12.43
C LYS A 92 -3.33 -7.19 -12.35
N ILE A 93 -2.27 -7.97 -12.27
CA ILE A 93 -2.35 -9.43 -12.29
C ILE A 93 -2.18 -9.95 -10.87
N ALA A 94 -3.14 -10.75 -10.40
CA ALA A 94 -3.03 -11.50 -9.16
C ALA A 94 -2.70 -12.97 -9.49
N LEU A 95 -1.60 -13.46 -8.95
CA LEU A 95 -1.18 -14.84 -9.09
C LEU A 95 -1.70 -15.67 -7.91
N ILE A 96 -2.50 -16.69 -8.21
CA ILE A 96 -3.08 -17.58 -7.19
C ILE A 96 -2.56 -18.98 -7.44
N SER A 97 -1.89 -19.56 -6.45
CA SER A 97 -1.37 -20.92 -6.52
C SER A 97 -1.54 -21.64 -5.19
N ARG A 98 -1.76 -22.96 -5.25
CA ARG A 98 -1.69 -23.82 -4.05
C ARG A 98 -0.26 -24.08 -3.62
N ASN A 99 0.70 -23.90 -4.51
CA ASN A 99 2.12 -24.04 -4.24
C ASN A 99 2.76 -22.65 -4.16
N GLU A 100 3.13 -22.22 -2.95
CA GLU A 100 3.79 -20.94 -2.72
C GLU A 100 5.16 -20.84 -3.39
N LEU A 101 5.86 -21.97 -3.52
CA LEU A 101 7.15 -22.02 -4.22
C LEU A 101 7.00 -21.60 -5.69
N ALA A 102 5.89 -22.00 -6.34
CA ALA A 102 5.65 -21.66 -7.75
C ALA A 102 5.54 -20.14 -7.95
N VAL A 103 4.86 -19.43 -7.04
CA VAL A 103 4.73 -17.96 -7.11
C VAL A 103 6.07 -17.29 -6.88
N THR A 104 6.79 -17.70 -5.84
CA THR A 104 8.12 -17.14 -5.52
C THR A 104 9.10 -17.36 -6.67
N LEU A 105 9.11 -18.56 -7.23
CA LEU A 105 9.97 -18.94 -8.35
C LEU A 105 9.66 -18.13 -9.60
N LEU A 106 8.36 -17.96 -9.91
CA LEU A 106 7.95 -17.12 -11.04
C LEU A 106 8.48 -15.69 -10.91
N PHE A 107 8.35 -15.07 -9.73
CA PHE A 107 8.90 -13.73 -9.52
C PHE A 107 10.42 -13.67 -9.64
N LYS A 108 11.15 -14.67 -9.13
CA LYS A 108 12.60 -14.74 -9.30
C LYS A 108 13.01 -14.85 -10.77
N LEU A 109 12.30 -15.67 -11.55
CA LEU A 109 12.52 -15.78 -13.00
C LEU A 109 12.22 -14.45 -13.71
N LEU A 110 11.12 -13.77 -13.35
CA LEU A 110 10.78 -12.45 -13.91
C LEU A 110 11.84 -11.40 -13.61
N MET A 111 12.50 -11.48 -12.46
CA MET A 111 13.57 -10.56 -12.05
C MET A 111 14.96 -10.96 -12.58
N GLY A 112 15.06 -12.13 -13.20
CA GLY A 112 16.36 -12.66 -13.67
C GLY A 112 17.28 -13.14 -12.55
N GLU A 113 16.74 -13.40 -11.35
CA GLU A 113 17.47 -14.00 -10.23
C GLU A 113 17.71 -15.50 -10.46
N GLU A 114 16.89 -16.13 -11.29
CA GLU A 114 17.00 -17.52 -11.74
C GLU A 114 16.74 -17.61 -13.24
N GLU A 115 17.28 -18.65 -13.89
CA GLU A 115 17.05 -18.94 -15.30
C GLU A 115 15.95 -20.00 -15.47
N PRO A 116 15.06 -19.87 -16.44
CA PRO A 116 14.07 -20.88 -16.75
C PRO A 116 14.69 -22.14 -17.40
N ASP A 117 14.08 -23.29 -17.22
CA ASP A 117 14.48 -24.52 -17.92
C ASP A 117 14.12 -24.42 -19.41
N SER A 118 12.99 -23.78 -19.72
CA SER A 118 12.56 -23.46 -21.09
C SER A 118 11.55 -22.32 -21.07
N GLY A 119 11.27 -21.79 -22.26
CA GLY A 119 10.41 -20.62 -22.43
C GLY A 119 11.18 -19.32 -22.49
N ASN A 120 10.46 -18.22 -22.56
CA ASN A 120 11.05 -16.89 -22.69
C ASN A 120 10.32 -15.83 -21.89
N ILE A 121 11.09 -14.90 -21.34
CA ILE A 121 10.60 -13.70 -20.63
C ILE A 121 11.14 -12.48 -21.34
N LYS A 122 10.25 -11.60 -21.78
CA LYS A 122 10.65 -10.36 -22.44
C LYS A 122 9.95 -9.18 -21.81
N TRP A 123 10.72 -8.27 -21.23
CA TRP A 123 10.23 -7.00 -20.75
C TRP A 123 10.19 -5.94 -21.86
N GLY A 124 9.25 -5.02 -21.75
CA GLY A 124 9.21 -3.86 -22.65
C GLY A 124 10.45 -2.99 -22.49
N VAL A 125 10.93 -2.42 -23.60
CA VAL A 125 12.20 -1.64 -23.65
C VAL A 125 12.22 -0.44 -22.70
N SER A 126 11.05 0.12 -22.37
CA SER A 126 10.92 1.30 -21.49
C SER A 126 10.41 0.96 -20.09
N THR A 127 10.42 -0.32 -19.70
CA THR A 127 9.97 -0.74 -18.37
C THR A 127 11.12 -0.80 -17.39
N THR A 128 10.89 -0.25 -16.20
CA THR A 128 11.75 -0.48 -15.01
C THR A 128 10.96 -1.35 -14.03
N GLN A 129 11.66 -2.26 -13.37
CA GLN A 129 11.07 -3.24 -12.48
C GLN A 129 11.38 -2.87 -11.04
N GLY A 130 10.36 -2.85 -10.19
CA GLY A 130 10.51 -2.83 -8.74
C GLY A 130 10.06 -4.17 -8.17
N TYR A 131 10.87 -4.79 -7.35
CA TYR A 131 10.58 -6.08 -6.76
C TYR A 131 10.65 -6.04 -5.23
N MET A 132 9.61 -6.55 -4.62
CA MET A 132 9.58 -6.80 -3.19
C MET A 132 9.60 -8.31 -2.95
N PRO A 133 10.73 -8.88 -2.53
CA PRO A 133 10.81 -10.31 -2.25
C PRO A 133 9.96 -10.67 -1.03
N ARG A 134 9.56 -11.94 -0.94
CA ARG A 134 8.82 -12.45 0.22
C ARG A 134 9.66 -12.40 1.51
N ASP A 135 10.92 -12.78 1.41
CA ASP A 135 11.89 -12.63 2.49
C ASP A 135 12.71 -11.38 2.27
N ILE A 136 12.53 -10.44 3.17
CA ILE A 136 13.24 -9.16 3.17
C ILE A 136 14.36 -9.10 4.21
N SER A 137 14.63 -10.19 4.93
CA SER A 137 15.56 -10.23 6.06
C SER A 137 16.96 -9.81 5.64
N ALA A 138 17.41 -10.25 4.47
CA ALA A 138 18.74 -9.92 3.93
C ALA A 138 19.01 -8.42 3.77
N TYR A 139 17.97 -7.58 3.69
CA TYR A 139 18.14 -6.12 3.60
C TYR A 139 18.36 -5.43 4.94
N PHE A 140 18.06 -6.12 6.05
CA PHE A 140 18.02 -5.52 7.39
C PHE A 140 18.94 -6.22 8.39
N GLU A 141 19.15 -7.52 8.27
CA GLU A 141 20.00 -8.29 9.19
C GLU A 141 21.45 -7.85 9.09
N GLY A 142 22.05 -7.60 10.26
CA GLY A 142 23.43 -7.12 10.34
C GLY A 142 23.65 -5.67 9.84
N CYS A 143 22.58 -4.96 9.46
CA CYS A 143 22.69 -3.57 9.01
C CYS A 143 22.42 -2.61 10.17
N GLU A 144 23.42 -1.86 10.59
CA GLU A 144 23.33 -0.88 11.69
C GLU A 144 23.02 0.54 11.22
N LEU A 145 22.84 0.74 9.91
CA LEU A 145 22.50 2.05 9.37
C LEU A 145 21.16 2.56 9.92
N SER A 146 21.06 3.87 10.12
CA SER A 146 19.77 4.51 10.39
C SER A 146 18.81 4.33 9.21
N ILE A 147 17.48 4.39 9.46
CA ILE A 147 16.48 4.37 8.38
C ILE A 147 16.81 5.42 7.33
N MET A 148 17.24 6.61 7.75
CA MET A 148 17.59 7.70 6.86
C MET A 148 18.82 7.36 5.98
N ASP A 149 19.88 6.83 6.56
CA ASP A 149 21.09 6.49 5.84
C ASP A 149 20.90 5.28 4.94
N TRP A 150 20.09 4.31 5.42
CA TRP A 150 19.69 3.18 4.61
C TRP A 150 18.87 3.63 3.39
N MET A 151 17.91 4.53 3.57
CA MET A 151 17.08 5.07 2.49
C MET A 151 17.90 5.94 1.52
N ARG A 152 18.91 6.67 2.01
CA ARG A 152 19.80 7.51 1.21
C ARG A 152 20.55 6.73 0.12
N GLN A 153 20.77 5.43 0.31
CA GLN A 153 21.44 4.58 -0.68
C GLN A 153 20.60 4.40 -1.94
N PHE A 154 19.28 4.41 -1.81
CA PHE A 154 18.31 4.11 -2.89
C PHE A 154 17.68 5.38 -3.47
N SER A 155 17.78 6.52 -2.80
CA SER A 155 17.17 7.76 -3.23
C SER A 155 18.04 8.50 -4.25
N GLU A 156 17.43 9.05 -5.29
CA GLU A 156 18.10 9.98 -6.21
C GLU A 156 18.46 11.30 -5.50
N ASP A 157 17.50 11.83 -4.72
CA ASP A 157 17.73 13.02 -3.90
C ASP A 157 18.20 12.61 -2.51
N LYS A 158 19.50 12.86 -2.24
CA LYS A 158 20.17 12.47 -0.99
C LYS A 158 20.06 13.52 0.12
N ARG A 159 19.39 14.65 -0.13
CA ARG A 159 19.23 15.73 0.87
C ARG A 159 18.39 15.26 2.04
N GLU A 160 18.83 15.58 3.24
CA GLU A 160 18.15 15.19 4.48
C GLU A 160 16.71 15.70 4.53
N SER A 161 16.47 16.93 4.12
CA SER A 161 15.13 17.54 4.11
C SER A 161 14.15 16.77 3.22
N TYR A 162 14.61 16.29 2.06
CA TYR A 162 13.81 15.47 1.16
C TYR A 162 13.50 14.12 1.79
N LEU A 163 14.53 13.43 2.29
CA LEU A 163 14.39 12.11 2.92
C LEU A 163 13.48 12.15 4.15
N ARG A 164 13.61 13.17 5.01
CA ARG A 164 12.70 13.36 6.15
C ARG A 164 11.25 13.55 5.72
N THR A 165 11.02 14.37 4.70
CA THR A 165 9.66 14.58 4.17
C THR A 165 9.07 13.29 3.61
N PHE A 166 9.87 12.55 2.86
CA PHE A 166 9.47 11.28 2.27
C PHE A 166 9.18 10.23 3.34
N LEU A 167 10.09 10.03 4.28
CA LEU A 167 9.93 9.09 5.40
C LEU A 167 8.75 9.46 6.29
N GLY A 168 8.49 10.76 6.49
CA GLY A 168 7.31 11.24 7.22
C GLY A 168 6.00 10.81 6.55
N ARG A 169 5.92 10.82 5.21
CA ARG A 169 4.78 10.28 4.46
C ARG A 169 4.63 8.76 4.62
N MET A 170 5.73 8.07 4.86
CA MET A 170 5.76 6.63 5.16
C MET A 170 5.56 6.32 6.64
N LEU A 171 5.15 7.31 7.43
CA LEU A 171 4.88 7.23 8.87
C LEU A 171 6.12 6.94 9.73
N PHE A 172 7.27 7.41 9.30
CA PHE A 172 8.46 7.52 10.15
C PHE A 172 8.61 8.99 10.53
N SER A 173 8.39 9.34 11.80
CA SER A 173 8.34 10.73 12.26
C SER A 173 9.35 11.01 13.37
N GLY A 174 9.77 12.26 13.46
CA GLY A 174 10.69 12.72 14.51
C GLY A 174 12.01 11.94 14.50
N ASP A 175 12.38 11.42 15.65
CA ASP A 175 13.64 10.69 15.85
C ASP A 175 13.61 9.25 15.38
N GLU A 176 12.44 8.74 14.97
CA GLU A 176 12.32 7.36 14.44
C GLU A 176 13.20 7.14 13.20
N VAL A 177 13.42 8.19 12.39
CA VAL A 177 14.26 8.12 11.18
C VAL A 177 15.73 7.79 11.48
N TYR A 178 16.16 7.96 12.71
CA TYR A 178 17.52 7.64 13.16
C TYR A 178 17.65 6.25 13.79
N LYS A 179 16.55 5.52 13.94
CA LYS A 179 16.58 4.12 14.40
C LYS A 179 17.41 3.26 13.45
N PRO A 180 18.26 2.36 13.95
CA PRO A 180 18.93 1.36 13.13
C PRO A 180 17.92 0.43 12.46
N VAL A 181 18.15 0.06 11.21
CA VAL A 181 17.18 -0.75 10.46
C VAL A 181 17.08 -2.21 10.94
N ASN A 182 18.11 -2.73 11.62
CA ASN A 182 18.11 -4.08 12.18
C ASN A 182 17.12 -4.26 13.34
N VAL A 183 16.77 -3.19 14.08
CA VAL A 183 15.84 -3.23 15.21
C VAL A 183 14.37 -2.95 14.84
N LEU A 184 14.09 -2.76 13.55
CA LEU A 184 12.77 -2.44 13.07
C LEU A 184 11.80 -3.62 13.21
N SER A 185 10.56 -3.32 13.58
CA SER A 185 9.44 -4.27 13.53
C SER A 185 9.14 -4.70 12.09
N GLY A 186 8.46 -5.84 11.91
CA GLY A 186 8.11 -6.35 10.59
C GLY A 186 7.36 -5.32 9.73
N GLY A 187 6.41 -4.58 10.31
CA GLY A 187 5.67 -3.53 9.61
C GLY A 187 6.53 -2.33 9.21
N GLU A 188 7.52 -1.95 10.04
CA GLU A 188 8.48 -0.90 9.71
C GLU A 188 9.41 -1.34 8.59
N ARG A 189 9.91 -2.58 8.62
CA ARG A 189 10.72 -3.17 7.53
C ARG A 189 9.97 -3.17 6.20
N VAL A 190 8.70 -3.57 6.20
CA VAL A 190 7.86 -3.55 5.00
C VAL A 190 7.70 -2.12 4.46
N ARG A 191 7.46 -1.11 5.34
CA ARG A 191 7.39 0.29 4.92
C ARG A 191 8.72 0.79 4.33
N CYS A 192 9.86 0.41 4.91
CA CYS A 192 11.18 0.71 4.34
C CYS A 192 11.36 0.09 2.95
N MET A 193 10.98 -1.18 2.78
CA MET A 193 11.05 -1.84 1.47
C MET A 193 10.16 -1.19 0.41
N ILE A 194 8.92 -0.83 0.76
CA ILE A 194 8.04 -0.08 -0.15
C ILE A 194 8.63 1.29 -0.48
N SER A 195 9.32 1.91 0.47
CA SER A 195 9.99 3.21 0.26
C SER A 195 11.19 3.13 -0.71
N LYS A 196 11.83 1.97 -0.78
CA LYS A 196 12.95 1.69 -1.68
C LYS A 196 12.50 1.51 -3.13
N LEU A 197 11.28 0.94 -3.35
CA LEU A 197 10.68 0.70 -4.68
C LEU A 197 10.26 2.00 -5.38
#